data_1bfcd3d6fa14fcce37445719f4ae534d
#
_entry.id   1bfcd3d6fa14fcce37445719f4ae534d
#
_cell.length_a   1.000
_cell.length_b   1.000
_cell.length_c   1.000
_cell.angle_alpha   90.00
_cell.angle_beta   90.00
_cell.angle_gamma   90.00
#
_symmetry.space_group_name_H-M   'P 1'
#
loop_
_entity.id
_entity.type
_entity.pdbx_description
1 polymer ?
#
loop_
_entity_poly.entity_id
_entity_poly.type
_entity_poly.pdbx_seq_one_letter_code
_entity_poly.pdbx_strand_id
1 'polypeptide(L)'
;MRFMHRAESRDNMLVKSYLLLPMILSAFERDSTILSTHLRTPAPYLEVLGTAAAVATTDLRDVRSEMRKRGIKVYEQNRLNTGIEAKFICRGYHERMLLLNDIVAAQAAIHMRRYLGLDISSFKSYEEQYQIK
;
A
#
# COMPACT_ATOMS: atom_id res chain seq x y z
N MET A 1 12.31 -29.16 9.18
CA MET A 1 12.11 -28.66 9.05
C MET A 1 12.00 -27.78 9.00
N ARG A 2 11.74 -27.49 8.67
CA ARG A 2 11.49 -26.71 8.46
C ARG A 2 11.30 -25.90 8.69
N PHE A 3 11.23 -25.77 8.90
CA PHE A 3 10.99 -25.08 9.08
C PHE A 3 11.09 -23.89 9.06
N MET A 4 11.65 -23.52 8.68
CA MET A 4 11.82 -22.31 8.44
C MET A 4 10.87 -21.85 7.51
N HIS A 5 10.43 -20.65 7.56
CA HIS A 5 9.29 -20.24 6.83
C HIS A 5 9.65 -19.17 5.86
N ARG A 6 9.58 -19.51 4.59
CA ARG A 6 9.64 -18.51 3.54
C ARG A 6 8.42 -17.63 3.65
N ALA A 7 8.34 -16.57 2.81
CA ALA A 7 7.24 -15.63 2.86
C ALA A 7 5.91 -16.32 2.58
N GLU A 8 4.95 -16.03 3.43
CA GLU A 8 3.58 -16.53 3.30
C GLU A 8 2.71 -15.45 2.68
N SER A 9 1.46 -15.80 2.39
CA SER A 9 0.51 -14.83 1.85
C SER A 9 0.44 -13.56 2.68
N ARG A 10 0.36 -13.74 3.99
CA ARG A 10 0.24 -12.59 4.88
C ARG A 10 1.49 -11.72 4.84
N ASP A 11 2.65 -12.34 4.77
CA ASP A 11 3.91 -11.59 4.67
C ASP A 11 3.93 -10.78 3.39
N ASN A 12 3.50 -11.38 2.28
CA ASN A 12 3.47 -10.70 1.00
C ASN A 12 2.45 -9.56 0.98
N MET A 13 1.32 -9.73 1.65
CA MET A 13 0.34 -8.65 1.78
C MET A 13 0.93 -7.46 2.53
N LEU A 14 1.68 -7.74 3.60
CA LEU A 14 2.30 -6.67 4.37
C LEU A 14 3.32 -5.91 3.54
N VAL A 15 4.17 -6.63 2.79
CA VAL A 15 5.16 -5.98 1.94
C VAL A 15 4.46 -5.15 0.87
N LYS A 16 3.41 -5.68 0.26
CA LYS A 16 2.67 -4.94 -0.75
C LYS A 16 2.07 -3.66 -0.17
N SER A 17 1.46 -3.74 1.01
CA SER A 17 0.92 -2.55 1.67
C SER A 17 2.02 -1.55 1.99
N TYR A 18 3.16 -2.03 2.45
CA TYR A 18 4.31 -1.19 2.74
C TYR A 18 4.77 -0.41 1.50
N LEU A 19 4.67 -1.03 0.33
CA LEU A 19 5.06 -0.38 -0.92
C LEU A 19 3.98 0.60 -1.41
N LEU A 20 2.71 0.26 -1.24
CA LEU A 20 1.61 1.05 -1.80
C LEU A 20 1.24 2.24 -0.94
N LEU A 21 1.29 2.11 0.39
CA LEU A 21 0.79 3.18 1.26
C LEU A 21 1.55 4.49 1.11
N PRO A 22 2.89 4.51 1.00
CA PRO A 22 3.57 5.79 0.76
C PRO A 22 3.16 6.44 -0.55
N MET A 23 2.86 5.64 -1.58
CA MET A 23 2.40 6.18 -2.85
C MET A 23 1.03 6.81 -2.71
N ILE A 24 0.14 6.16 -1.94
CA ILE A 24 -1.20 6.68 -1.69
C ILE A 24 -1.12 7.99 -0.91
N LEU A 25 -0.26 8.05 0.10
CA LEU A 25 -0.08 9.26 0.88
C LEU A 25 0.45 10.40 0.01
N SER A 26 1.40 10.11 -0.87
CA SER A 26 1.90 11.11 -1.81
C SER A 26 0.81 11.62 -2.73
N ALA A 27 -0.06 10.71 -3.19
CA ALA A 27 -1.17 11.10 -4.05
C ALA A 27 -2.13 12.02 -3.33
N PHE A 28 -2.49 11.69 -2.07
CA PHE A 28 -3.39 12.55 -1.30
C PHE A 28 -2.78 13.93 -1.08
N GLU A 29 -1.48 13.98 -0.79
CA GLU A 29 -0.80 15.25 -0.58
C GLU A 29 -0.76 16.09 -1.84
N ARG A 30 -0.39 15.47 -2.96
CA ARG A 30 -0.35 16.17 -4.25
C ARG A 30 -1.73 16.70 -4.62
N ASP A 31 -2.77 15.86 -4.46
CA ASP A 31 -4.12 16.25 -4.82
C ASP A 31 -4.62 17.36 -3.92
N SER A 32 -4.28 17.34 -2.62
CA SER A 32 -4.66 18.41 -1.71
C SER A 32 -4.09 19.74 -2.16
N THR A 33 -2.83 19.74 -2.58
CA THR A 33 -2.20 20.97 -3.07
C THR A 33 -2.92 21.50 -4.31
N ILE A 34 -3.24 20.61 -5.25
CA ILE A 34 -3.94 21.00 -6.47
C ILE A 34 -5.32 21.56 -6.15
N LEU A 35 -6.07 20.86 -5.30
CA LEU A 35 -7.43 21.29 -4.98
C LEU A 35 -7.45 22.60 -4.22
N SER A 36 -6.44 22.85 -3.37
CA SER A 36 -6.41 24.06 -2.57
C SER A 36 -6.33 25.31 -3.42
N THR A 37 -5.76 25.20 -4.61
CA THR A 37 -5.56 26.38 -5.48
C THR A 37 -6.56 26.45 -6.63
N HIS A 38 -7.25 25.35 -6.95
CA HIS A 38 -8.09 25.34 -8.15
C HIS A 38 -9.57 25.30 -7.87
N LEU A 39 -9.99 25.04 -6.65
CA LEU A 39 -11.41 24.94 -6.33
C LEU A 39 -11.89 26.22 -5.69
N ARG A 40 -13.16 26.53 -5.93
CA ARG A 40 -13.79 27.69 -5.33
C ARG A 40 -14.00 27.50 -3.83
N THR A 41 -14.36 26.28 -3.41
CA THR A 41 -14.60 25.98 -2.00
C THR A 41 -13.80 24.72 -1.64
N PRO A 42 -12.49 24.86 -1.47
CA PRO A 42 -11.64 23.68 -1.27
C PRO A 42 -11.75 23.03 0.10
N ALA A 43 -12.15 23.78 1.13
CA ALA A 43 -12.05 23.29 2.50
C ALA A 43 -12.72 21.94 2.75
N PRO A 44 -13.97 21.70 2.31
CA PRO A 44 -14.58 20.39 2.58
C PRO A 44 -13.81 19.23 1.95
N TYR A 45 -13.27 19.45 0.73
CA TYR A 45 -12.50 18.41 0.05
C TYR A 45 -11.18 18.14 0.76
N LEU A 46 -10.54 19.22 1.23
CA LEU A 46 -9.28 19.08 1.94
C LEU A 46 -9.47 18.37 3.27
N GLU A 47 -10.60 18.58 3.93
CA GLU A 47 -10.90 17.91 5.18
C GLU A 47 -11.06 16.40 4.96
N VAL A 48 -11.74 16.01 3.88
CA VAL A 48 -11.90 14.60 3.54
C VAL A 48 -10.55 13.97 3.25
N LEU A 49 -9.73 14.66 2.45
CA LEU A 49 -8.40 14.14 2.12
C LEU A 49 -7.51 14.06 3.35
N GLY A 50 -7.60 15.04 4.23
CA GLY A 50 -6.81 15.04 5.47
C GLY A 50 -7.17 13.88 6.36
N THR A 51 -8.47 13.58 6.50
CA THR A 51 -8.91 12.44 7.28
C THR A 51 -8.42 11.14 6.66
N ALA A 52 -8.55 11.03 5.34
CA ALA A 52 -8.08 9.84 4.62
C ALA A 52 -6.58 9.63 4.82
N ALA A 53 -5.81 10.71 4.71
CA ALA A 53 -4.36 10.62 4.88
C ALA A 53 -3.99 10.22 6.31
N ALA A 54 -4.73 10.69 7.30
CA ALA A 54 -4.45 10.34 8.69
C ALA A 54 -4.67 8.85 8.93
N VAL A 55 -5.74 8.28 8.37
CA VAL A 55 -6.01 6.85 8.50
C VAL A 55 -4.92 6.05 7.79
N ALA A 56 -4.56 6.46 6.58
CA ALA A 56 -3.53 5.75 5.83
C ALA A 56 -2.18 5.81 6.55
N THR A 57 -1.86 6.92 7.19
CA THR A 57 -0.62 7.04 7.98
C THR A 57 -0.61 6.06 9.13
N THR A 58 -1.74 5.94 9.83
CA THR A 58 -1.88 4.97 10.91
C THR A 58 -1.71 3.54 10.39
N ASP A 59 -2.33 3.24 9.26
CA ASP A 59 -2.20 1.91 8.67
C ASP A 59 -0.75 1.60 8.32
N LEU A 60 -0.03 2.57 7.76
CA LEU A 60 1.39 2.35 7.42
C LEU A 60 2.22 2.07 8.65
N ARG A 61 1.95 2.79 9.75
CA ARG A 61 2.64 2.54 10.99
C ARG A 61 2.37 1.13 11.50
N ASP A 62 1.09 0.70 11.40
CA ASP A 62 0.73 -0.64 11.85
C ASP A 62 1.37 -1.71 10.96
N VAL A 63 1.43 -1.48 9.66
CA VAL A 63 2.09 -2.40 8.72
C VAL A 63 3.57 -2.55 9.09
N ARG A 64 4.24 -1.43 9.34
CA ARG A 64 5.66 -1.48 9.73
C ARG A 64 5.87 -2.23 11.03
N SER A 65 4.98 -2.00 11.99
CA SER A 65 5.05 -2.68 13.28
C SER A 65 4.87 -4.19 13.11
N GLU A 66 3.89 -4.58 12.32
CA GLU A 66 3.62 -5.99 12.09
C GLU A 66 4.77 -6.65 11.33
N MET A 67 5.35 -5.94 10.36
CA MET A 67 6.51 -6.47 9.64
C MET A 67 7.67 -6.76 10.58
N ARG A 68 7.94 -5.84 11.51
CA ARG A 68 9.01 -6.07 12.47
C ARG A 68 8.73 -7.30 13.33
N LYS A 69 7.47 -7.46 13.76
CA LYS A 69 7.11 -8.61 14.57
C LYS A 69 7.28 -9.93 13.81
N ARG A 70 7.07 -9.90 12.52
CA ARG A 70 7.15 -11.11 11.69
C ARG A 70 8.53 -11.29 11.07
N GLY A 71 9.50 -10.45 11.42
CA GLY A 71 10.86 -10.59 10.91
C GLY A 71 10.99 -10.23 9.44
N ILE A 72 10.23 -9.25 8.99
CA ILE A 72 10.25 -8.82 7.59
C ILE A 72 10.94 -7.48 7.49
N LYS A 73 11.90 -7.37 6.58
CA LYS A 73 12.60 -6.11 6.32
C LYS A 73 12.82 -5.95 4.82
N VAL A 74 12.28 -4.87 4.28
CA VAL A 74 12.52 -4.49 2.88
C VAL A 74 13.83 -3.71 2.85
N TYR A 75 14.81 -4.20 2.09
CA TYR A 75 16.12 -3.57 2.06
C TYR A 75 16.44 -2.93 0.72
N GLU A 76 15.63 -3.15 -0.30
CA GLU A 76 15.88 -2.55 -1.60
C GLU A 76 14.57 -2.41 -2.35
N GLN A 77 14.35 -1.24 -2.95
CA GLN A 77 13.20 -0.98 -3.80
C GLN A 77 13.70 -0.35 -5.08
N ASN A 78 13.26 -0.89 -6.21
CA ASN A 78 13.66 -0.39 -7.51
C ASN A 78 12.43 -0.11 -8.35
N ARG A 79 12.38 1.07 -8.95
CA ARG A 79 11.29 1.38 -9.88
C ARG A 79 11.76 1.00 -11.27
N LEU A 80 11.03 0.03 -11.86
CA LEU A 80 11.33 -0.47 -13.19
C LEU A 80 10.28 0.05 -14.16
N ASN A 81 10.54 -0.11 -15.46
CA ASN A 81 9.53 0.25 -16.47
C ASN A 81 8.26 -0.55 -16.31
N THR A 82 8.36 -1.80 -15.87
CA THR A 82 7.21 -2.70 -15.77
C THR A 82 6.52 -2.63 -14.42
N GLY A 83 7.16 -2.06 -13.39
CA GLY A 83 6.57 -2.05 -12.07
C GLY A 83 7.56 -1.69 -10.99
N ILE A 84 7.26 -2.12 -9.78
CA ILE A 84 8.10 -1.88 -8.62
C ILE A 84 8.64 -3.21 -8.13
N GLU A 85 9.97 -3.27 -8.00
CA GLU A 85 10.61 -4.45 -7.44
C GLU A 85 11.01 -4.16 -6.01
N ALA A 86 10.72 -5.08 -5.10
CA ALA A 86 11.16 -4.97 -3.72
C ALA A 86 11.91 -6.24 -3.35
N LYS A 87 13.04 -6.08 -2.70
CA LYS A 87 13.80 -7.18 -2.14
C LYS A 87 13.71 -7.09 -0.64
N PHE A 88 13.38 -8.21 -0.01
CA PHE A 88 13.18 -8.19 1.44
C PHE A 88 13.66 -9.49 2.05
N ILE A 89 13.89 -9.43 3.34
CA ILE A 89 14.24 -10.59 4.15
C ILE A 89 13.03 -10.95 4.99
N CYS A 90 12.68 -12.21 5.00
CA CYS A 90 11.56 -12.72 5.79
C CYS A 90 12.09 -13.85 6.65
N ARG A 91 12.29 -13.57 7.92
CA ARG A 91 12.80 -14.55 8.89
C ARG A 91 14.06 -15.27 8.37
N GLY A 92 14.97 -14.47 7.81
CA GLY A 92 16.25 -14.98 7.30
C GLY A 92 16.25 -15.37 5.85
N TYR A 93 15.11 -15.54 5.22
CA TYR A 93 15.05 -15.86 3.80
C TYR A 93 15.03 -14.59 2.97
N HIS A 94 15.81 -14.60 1.89
CA HIS A 94 15.78 -13.50 0.94
C HIS A 94 14.66 -13.74 -0.06
N GLU A 95 13.81 -12.74 -0.22
CA GLU A 95 12.65 -12.83 -1.10
C GLU A 95 12.61 -11.62 -2.02
N ARG A 96 11.83 -11.75 -3.08
CA ARG A 96 11.71 -10.70 -4.07
C ARG A 96 10.25 -10.61 -4.49
N MET A 97 9.77 -9.38 -4.65
CA MET A 97 8.41 -9.13 -5.10
C MET A 97 8.45 -8.15 -6.27
N LEU A 98 7.67 -8.44 -7.29
CA LEU A 98 7.51 -7.51 -8.42
C LEU A 98 6.03 -7.19 -8.53
N LEU A 99 5.70 -5.90 -8.35
CA LEU A 99 4.33 -5.42 -8.54
C LEU A 99 4.27 -4.72 -9.88
N LEU A 100 3.51 -5.29 -10.80
CA LEU A 100 3.36 -4.71 -12.13
C LEU A 100 2.57 -3.41 -12.06
N ASN A 101 2.85 -2.50 -12.98
CA ASN A 101 2.22 -1.18 -12.97
C ASN A 101 0.69 -1.24 -12.94
N ASP A 102 0.09 -2.16 -13.69
CA ASP A 102 -1.36 -2.29 -13.73
C ASP A 102 -1.91 -2.68 -12.35
N ILE A 103 -1.20 -3.57 -11.67
CA ILE A 103 -1.61 -4.02 -10.34
C ILE A 103 -1.47 -2.87 -9.34
N VAL A 104 -0.36 -2.14 -9.41
CA VAL A 104 -0.12 -1.01 -8.53
C VAL A 104 -1.25 0.01 -8.67
N ALA A 105 -1.57 0.39 -9.91
CA ALA A 105 -2.61 1.39 -10.16
C ALA A 105 -3.98 0.92 -9.66
N ALA A 106 -4.33 -0.33 -9.97
CA ALA A 106 -5.64 -0.86 -9.60
C ALA A 106 -5.78 -0.99 -8.08
N GLN A 107 -4.75 -1.51 -7.43
CA GLN A 107 -4.82 -1.71 -5.97
C GLN A 107 -4.76 -0.40 -5.23
N ALA A 108 -3.94 0.55 -5.69
CA ALA A 108 -3.89 1.86 -5.06
C ALA A 108 -5.24 2.56 -5.14
N ALA A 109 -5.91 2.46 -6.30
CA ALA A 109 -7.22 3.09 -6.48
C ALA A 109 -8.27 2.49 -5.53
N ILE A 110 -8.22 1.16 -5.32
CA ILE A 110 -9.15 0.52 -4.40
C ILE A 110 -8.90 1.01 -2.97
N HIS A 111 -7.64 1.04 -2.56
CA HIS A 111 -7.29 1.53 -1.21
C HIS A 111 -7.69 2.99 -1.03
N MET A 112 -7.46 3.82 -2.04
CA MET A 112 -7.84 5.22 -1.95
C MET A 112 -9.34 5.37 -1.78
N ARG A 113 -10.13 4.57 -2.50
CA ARG A 113 -11.59 4.60 -2.32
C ARG A 113 -11.97 4.29 -0.87
N ARG A 114 -11.33 3.28 -0.30
CA ARG A 114 -11.62 2.89 1.07
C ARG A 114 -11.29 4.02 2.04
N TYR A 115 -10.13 4.64 1.87
CA TYR A 115 -9.73 5.74 2.75
C TYR A 115 -10.65 6.95 2.60
N LEU A 116 -11.18 7.16 1.40
CA LEU A 116 -12.09 8.26 1.16
C LEU A 116 -13.52 7.95 1.61
N GLY A 117 -13.76 6.77 2.15
CA GLY A 117 -15.06 6.42 2.71
C GLY A 117 -16.00 5.74 1.76
N LEU A 118 -15.52 5.31 0.61
CA LEU A 118 -16.36 4.62 -0.35
C LEU A 118 -16.43 3.13 -0.05
N ASP A 119 -17.55 2.53 -0.44
CA ASP A 119 -17.76 1.11 -0.27
C ASP A 119 -16.95 0.35 -1.33
N ILE A 120 -16.06 -0.54 -0.89
CA ILE A 120 -15.24 -1.30 -1.81
C ILE A 120 -15.64 -2.77 -1.89
N SER A 121 -16.83 -3.11 -1.42
CA SER A 121 -17.25 -4.52 -1.40
C SER A 121 -17.28 -5.14 -2.79
N SER A 122 -17.56 -4.35 -3.83
CA SER A 122 -17.56 -4.86 -5.20
C SER A 122 -16.16 -5.19 -5.71
N PHE A 123 -15.10 -4.78 -5.00
CA PHE A 123 -13.73 -5.05 -5.39
C PHE A 123 -13.08 -6.18 -4.61
N LYS A 124 -13.80 -6.81 -3.70
CA LYS A 124 -13.20 -7.81 -2.83
C LYS A 124 -12.59 -8.98 -3.57
N SER A 125 -13.33 -9.52 -4.54
CA SER A 125 -12.81 -10.68 -5.26
C SER A 125 -11.57 -10.31 -6.06
N TYR A 126 -11.50 -9.07 -6.54
CA TYR A 126 -10.31 -8.60 -7.23
C TYR A 126 -9.11 -8.57 -6.29
N GLU A 127 -9.29 -8.03 -5.08
CA GLU A 127 -8.22 -8.03 -4.11
C GLU A 127 -7.76 -9.42 -3.74
N GLU A 128 -8.72 -10.31 -3.52
CA GLU A 128 -8.40 -11.69 -3.17
C GLU A 128 -7.58 -12.36 -4.26
N GLN A 129 -7.90 -12.05 -5.50
CA GLN A 129 -7.22 -12.64 -6.64
C GLN A 129 -5.74 -12.29 -6.65
N TYR A 130 -5.38 -11.13 -6.17
CA TYR A 130 -4.01 -10.64 -6.22
C TYR A 130 -3.28 -10.74 -4.91
N GLN A 131 -3.97 -11.12 -3.86
CA GLN A 131 -3.30 -11.26 -2.60
C GLN A 131 -2.96 -12.66 -2.29
N ILE A 132 -3.30 -13.47 -2.72
CA ILE A 132 -3.14 -14.69 -2.52
C ILE A 132 -2.63 -15.35 -1.85
N LYS A 133 -2.76 -15.93 -1.59
CA LYS A 133 -2.60 -16.77 -0.87
C LYS A 133 -1.73 -17.58 -0.91
#